data_f63810206f901408316233519bf10fd4
#
_entry.id   f63810206f901408316233519bf10fd4
#
_cell.length_a   1.000
_cell.length_b   1.000
_cell.length_c   1.000
_cell.angle_alpha   90.00
_cell.angle_beta   90.00
_cell.angle_gamma   90.00
#
_symmetry.space_group_name_H-M   'P 1'
#
loop_
_entity.id
_entity.type
_entity.pdbx_description
1 polymer ?
#
loop_
_entity_poly.entity_id
_entity_poly.type
_entity_poly.pdbx_seq_one_letter_code
_entity_poly.pdbx_strand_id
1 'polypeptide(L)'
;MFCKDNKKKDTGMILLGFATLMFGMETMSGAVAGLKDVPAFTNLFVAFQNPLLGVLAGALLTAIIQSSSASVGILQALAVTGSVSYAAAIPIIMGQNIGTTVTAMLSSIGTNKNARRAAVVHLLFNVIGVVVLLTVFCIVRAAFAPALLDESATMAGIAVTHSVFNVLCTAMLLPAGGLLEKLACRIVPDDPQTQG
;
A
#
# COMPACT_ATOMS: atom_id res chain seq x y z
N MET A 1 26.49 10.23 -19.80
CA MET A 1 27.35 9.20 -20.39
C MET A 1 28.81 9.64 -20.63
N PHE A 2 29.07 10.93 -20.77
CA PHE A 2 30.41 11.44 -21.10
C PHE A 2 31.31 11.81 -19.91
N CYS A 3 30.87 11.62 -18.69
CA CYS A 3 31.63 11.97 -17.49
C CYS A 3 32.49 10.76 -17.04
N LYS A 4 33.80 10.95 -16.86
CA LYS A 4 34.74 9.91 -16.37
C LYS A 4 34.63 9.68 -14.84
N ASP A 5 33.96 10.58 -14.12
CA ASP A 5 33.79 10.50 -12.68
C ASP A 5 32.52 9.68 -12.36
N ASN A 6 32.70 8.56 -11.69
CA ASN A 6 31.59 7.64 -11.32
C ASN A 6 30.53 8.31 -10.45
N LYS A 7 30.93 9.15 -9.48
CA LYS A 7 29.97 9.87 -8.62
C LYS A 7 29.03 10.80 -9.40
N LYS A 8 29.58 11.53 -10.38
CA LYS A 8 28.77 12.41 -11.23
C LYS A 8 27.85 11.62 -12.15
N LYS A 9 28.31 10.44 -12.62
CA LYS A 9 27.49 9.53 -13.44
C LYS A 9 26.32 8.97 -12.61
N ASP A 10 26.58 8.52 -11.39
CA ASP A 10 25.55 8.00 -10.49
C ASP A 10 24.53 9.08 -10.11
N THR A 11 25.00 10.30 -9.79
CA THR A 11 24.10 11.45 -9.54
C THR A 11 23.23 11.74 -10.77
N GLY A 12 23.83 11.72 -11.98
CA GLY A 12 23.07 11.91 -13.22
C GLY A 12 22.03 10.82 -13.45
N MET A 13 22.33 9.56 -13.12
CA MET A 13 21.37 8.44 -13.23
C MET A 13 20.21 8.58 -12.22
N ILE A 14 20.51 9.00 -10.99
CA ILE A 14 19.48 9.27 -9.96
C ILE A 14 18.52 10.38 -10.44
N LEU A 15 19.07 11.49 -10.93
CA LEU A 15 18.27 12.61 -11.45
C LEU A 15 17.43 12.21 -12.66
N LEU A 16 18.00 11.42 -13.57
CA LEU A 16 17.27 10.92 -14.74
C LEU A 16 16.13 9.97 -14.31
N GLY A 17 16.39 9.06 -13.37
CA GLY A 17 15.36 8.18 -12.81
C GLY A 17 14.23 8.96 -12.16
N PHE A 18 14.54 10.01 -11.39
CA PHE A 18 13.54 10.88 -10.78
C PHE A 18 12.73 11.64 -11.83
N ALA A 19 13.38 12.19 -12.85
CA ALA A 19 12.70 12.88 -13.95
C ALA A 19 11.76 11.93 -14.71
N THR A 20 12.20 10.70 -14.98
CA THR A 20 11.36 9.67 -15.62
C THR A 20 10.16 9.31 -14.77
N LEU A 21 10.33 9.18 -13.44
CA LEU A 21 9.23 8.97 -12.51
C LEU A 21 8.19 10.10 -12.56
N MET A 22 8.65 11.36 -12.49
CA MET A 22 7.77 12.54 -12.54
C MET A 22 7.00 12.61 -13.86
N PHE A 23 7.68 12.38 -14.98
CA PHE A 23 7.05 12.36 -16.30
C PHE A 23 6.00 11.22 -16.40
N GLY A 24 6.30 10.04 -15.86
CA GLY A 24 5.36 8.93 -15.81
C GLY A 24 4.10 9.25 -14.98
N MET A 25 4.26 9.92 -13.83
CA MET A 25 3.14 10.34 -13.00
C MET A 25 2.26 11.40 -13.70
N GLU A 26 2.86 12.36 -14.37
CA GLU A 26 2.14 13.37 -15.15
C GLU A 26 1.36 12.72 -16.31
N THR A 27 1.99 11.79 -17.01
CA THR A 27 1.36 11.04 -18.11
C THR A 27 0.16 10.22 -17.60
N MET A 28 0.29 9.53 -16.47
CA MET A 28 -0.83 8.79 -15.86
C MET A 28 -1.96 9.73 -15.46
N SER A 29 -1.66 10.85 -14.82
CA SER A 29 -2.66 11.84 -14.40
C SER A 29 -3.41 12.43 -15.60
N GLY A 30 -2.71 12.73 -16.69
CA GLY A 30 -3.32 13.17 -17.94
C GLY A 30 -4.24 12.13 -18.57
N ALA A 31 -3.82 10.87 -18.56
CA ALA A 31 -4.61 9.76 -19.11
C ALA A 31 -5.95 9.54 -18.40
N VAL A 32 -6.00 9.79 -17.08
CA VAL A 32 -7.20 9.57 -16.26
C VAL A 32 -8.04 10.83 -16.04
N ALA A 33 -7.57 11.99 -16.46
CA ALA A 33 -8.22 13.28 -16.20
C ALA A 33 -9.67 13.35 -16.70
N GLY A 34 -10.00 12.68 -17.82
CA GLY A 34 -11.35 12.60 -18.37
C GLY A 34 -12.33 11.72 -17.59
N LEU A 35 -11.83 10.87 -16.66
CA LEU A 35 -12.68 9.95 -15.91
C LEU A 35 -13.58 10.68 -14.90
N LYS A 36 -13.24 11.90 -14.49
CA LYS A 36 -14.07 12.72 -13.59
C LYS A 36 -15.49 12.93 -14.10
N ASP A 37 -15.65 12.96 -15.44
CA ASP A 37 -16.92 13.21 -16.11
C ASP A 37 -17.72 11.93 -16.39
N VAL A 38 -17.20 10.76 -15.97
CA VAL A 38 -17.83 9.43 -16.15
C VAL A 38 -18.58 9.05 -14.88
N PRO A 39 -19.94 9.01 -14.88
CA PRO A 39 -20.72 8.72 -13.68
C PRO A 39 -20.41 7.36 -13.06
N ALA A 40 -20.12 6.35 -13.87
CA ALA A 40 -19.74 5.03 -13.37
C ALA A 40 -18.44 5.06 -12.54
N PHE A 41 -17.49 5.91 -12.94
CA PHE A 41 -16.22 6.08 -12.24
C PHE A 41 -16.43 6.78 -10.88
N THR A 42 -17.17 7.89 -10.85
CA THR A 42 -17.45 8.61 -9.61
C THR A 42 -18.26 7.75 -8.63
N ASN A 43 -19.25 6.99 -9.11
CA ASN A 43 -20.04 6.07 -8.30
C ASN A 43 -19.19 4.94 -7.69
N LEU A 44 -18.15 4.48 -8.39
CA LEU A 44 -17.23 3.48 -7.89
C LEU A 44 -16.48 4.00 -6.65
N PHE A 45 -16.01 5.26 -6.67
CA PHE A 45 -15.36 5.85 -5.49
C PHE A 45 -16.32 6.15 -4.35
N VAL A 46 -17.59 6.45 -4.65
CA VAL A 46 -18.64 6.52 -3.63
C VAL A 46 -18.82 5.15 -2.95
N ALA A 47 -18.82 4.05 -3.70
CA ALA A 47 -18.88 2.70 -3.14
C ALA A 47 -17.65 2.38 -2.27
N PHE A 48 -16.46 2.85 -2.65
CA PHE A 48 -15.22 2.65 -1.88
C PHE A 48 -15.15 3.48 -0.59
N GLN A 49 -16.09 4.38 -0.33
CA GLN A 49 -16.27 4.97 1.00
C GLN A 49 -16.73 3.95 2.04
N ASN A 50 -17.24 2.77 1.60
CA ASN A 50 -17.34 1.61 2.48
C ASN A 50 -15.91 1.10 2.77
N PRO A 51 -15.47 1.11 4.04
CA PRO A 51 -14.07 0.81 4.37
C PRO A 51 -13.63 -0.59 3.94
N LEU A 52 -14.51 -1.58 4.01
CA LEU A 52 -14.21 -2.95 3.61
C LEU A 52 -14.02 -3.08 2.09
N LEU A 53 -14.88 -2.40 1.31
CA LEU A 53 -14.75 -2.38 -0.15
C LEU A 53 -13.49 -1.61 -0.58
N GLY A 54 -13.17 -0.52 0.09
CA GLY A 54 -11.93 0.22 -0.14
C GLY A 54 -10.69 -0.63 0.11
N VAL A 55 -10.62 -1.32 1.25
CA VAL A 55 -9.51 -2.26 1.56
C VAL A 55 -9.42 -3.37 0.52
N LEU A 56 -10.54 -3.98 0.14
CA LEU A 56 -10.55 -5.05 -0.86
C LEU A 56 -10.06 -4.55 -2.22
N ALA A 57 -10.54 -3.38 -2.66
CA ALA A 57 -10.12 -2.78 -3.92
C ALA A 57 -8.61 -2.50 -3.94
N GLY A 58 -8.07 -1.88 -2.88
CA GLY A 58 -6.63 -1.63 -2.76
C GLY A 58 -5.79 -2.89 -2.72
N ALA A 59 -6.25 -3.92 -1.99
CA ALA A 59 -5.57 -5.21 -1.90
C ALA A 59 -5.53 -5.93 -3.26
N LEU A 60 -6.65 -6.01 -3.96
CA LEU A 60 -6.74 -6.65 -5.27
C LEU A 60 -5.91 -5.91 -6.32
N LEU A 61 -6.01 -4.58 -6.37
CA LEU A 61 -5.24 -3.77 -7.31
C LEU A 61 -3.73 -4.03 -7.14
N THR A 62 -3.23 -3.96 -5.89
CA THR A 62 -1.80 -4.15 -5.63
C THR A 62 -1.36 -5.60 -5.83
N ALA A 63 -2.20 -6.58 -5.47
CA ALA A 63 -1.92 -7.99 -5.71
C ALA A 63 -1.78 -8.32 -7.21
N ILE A 64 -2.59 -7.69 -8.07
CA ILE A 64 -2.54 -7.86 -9.53
C ILE A 64 -1.29 -7.17 -10.09
N ILE A 65 -1.04 -5.91 -9.71
CA ILE A 65 0.07 -5.12 -10.22
C ILE A 65 1.41 -5.59 -9.65
N GLN A 66 1.41 -6.17 -8.45
CA GLN A 66 2.61 -6.64 -7.71
C GLN A 66 3.65 -5.52 -7.44
N SER A 67 3.21 -4.26 -7.48
CA SER A 67 4.03 -3.09 -7.18
C SER A 67 3.24 -2.08 -6.35
N SER A 68 3.61 -1.92 -5.09
CA SER A 68 2.98 -0.95 -4.20
C SER A 68 3.18 0.49 -4.66
N SER A 69 4.38 0.81 -5.14
CA SER A 69 4.68 2.15 -5.66
C SER A 69 3.82 2.49 -6.88
N ALA A 70 3.66 1.55 -7.81
CA ALA A 70 2.79 1.73 -8.97
C ALA A 70 1.32 1.85 -8.53
N SER A 71 0.86 1.04 -7.59
CA SER A 71 -0.51 1.08 -7.06
C SER A 71 -0.82 2.42 -6.37
N VAL A 72 0.11 2.93 -5.55
CA VAL A 72 -0.01 4.27 -4.93
C VAL A 72 0.01 5.36 -6.00
N GLY A 73 0.90 5.27 -6.99
CA GLY A 73 0.96 6.22 -8.10
C GLY A 73 -0.34 6.28 -8.91
N ILE A 74 -0.99 5.15 -9.16
CA ILE A 74 -2.31 5.08 -9.79
C ILE A 74 -3.37 5.79 -8.93
N LEU A 75 -3.40 5.52 -7.62
CA LEU A 75 -4.34 6.19 -6.73
C LEU A 75 -4.11 7.72 -6.70
N GLN A 76 -2.84 8.15 -6.70
CA GLN A 76 -2.48 9.56 -6.78
C GLN A 76 -2.93 10.19 -8.11
N ALA A 77 -2.73 9.50 -9.23
CA ALA A 77 -3.20 9.96 -10.53
C ALA A 77 -4.73 10.09 -10.58
N LEU A 78 -5.45 9.11 -10.03
CA LEU A 78 -6.91 9.14 -9.93
C LEU A 78 -7.40 10.26 -9.01
N ALA A 79 -6.68 10.59 -7.95
CA ALA A 79 -7.02 11.68 -7.04
C ALA A 79 -7.00 13.06 -7.73
N VAL A 80 -6.21 13.25 -8.79
CA VAL A 80 -6.18 14.50 -9.59
C VAL A 80 -7.54 14.78 -10.22
N THR A 81 -8.38 13.76 -10.45
CA THR A 81 -9.75 13.96 -10.97
C THR A 81 -10.67 14.69 -9.98
N GLY A 82 -10.28 14.80 -8.69
CA GLY A 82 -11.12 15.33 -7.62
C GLY A 82 -12.23 14.40 -7.14
N SER A 83 -12.40 13.23 -7.76
CA SER A 83 -13.46 12.27 -7.43
C SER A 83 -13.13 11.34 -6.26
N VAL A 84 -11.89 11.30 -5.82
CA VAL A 84 -11.40 10.44 -4.75
C VAL A 84 -11.36 11.22 -3.44
N SER A 85 -12.27 10.94 -2.51
CA SER A 85 -12.25 11.54 -1.17
C SER A 85 -11.26 10.82 -0.24
N TYR A 86 -10.85 11.46 0.86
CA TYR A 86 -10.04 10.79 1.89
C TYR A 86 -10.79 9.62 2.52
N ALA A 87 -12.12 9.67 2.62
CA ALA A 87 -12.93 8.55 3.10
C ALA A 87 -12.76 7.28 2.25
N ALA A 88 -12.52 7.42 0.95
CA ALA A 88 -12.23 6.30 0.05
C ALA A 88 -10.71 6.00 -0.01
N ALA A 89 -9.86 7.01 -0.08
CA ALA A 89 -8.42 6.85 -0.25
C ALA A 89 -7.76 6.10 0.93
N ILE A 90 -8.14 6.43 2.18
CA ILE A 90 -7.52 5.84 3.38
C ILE A 90 -7.72 4.31 3.41
N PRO A 91 -8.96 3.75 3.29
CA PRO A 91 -9.13 2.31 3.24
C PRO A 91 -8.44 1.64 2.03
N ILE A 92 -8.42 2.29 0.86
CA ILE A 92 -7.70 1.78 -0.32
C ILE A 92 -6.20 1.65 -0.01
N ILE A 93 -5.57 2.67 0.59
CA ILE A 93 -4.16 2.65 1.00
C ILE A 93 -3.89 1.50 1.98
N MET A 94 -4.76 1.29 2.96
CA MET A 94 -4.65 0.16 3.89
C MET A 94 -4.68 -1.17 3.14
N GLY A 95 -5.59 -1.31 2.18
CA GLY A 95 -5.67 -2.48 1.32
C GLY A 95 -4.43 -2.71 0.47
N GLN A 96 -3.85 -1.65 -0.11
CA GLN A 96 -2.62 -1.73 -0.90
C GLN A 96 -1.46 -2.35 -0.10
N ASN A 97 -1.38 -2.08 1.19
CA ASN A 97 -0.38 -2.70 2.08
C ASN A 97 -0.59 -4.21 2.23
N ILE A 98 -1.82 -4.69 2.33
CA ILE A 98 -2.11 -6.14 2.30
C ILE A 98 -1.73 -6.72 0.93
N GLY A 99 -2.13 -6.07 -0.16
CA GLY A 99 -1.84 -6.52 -1.53
C GLY A 99 -0.35 -6.70 -1.81
N THR A 100 0.50 -5.86 -1.22
CA THR A 100 1.97 -5.97 -1.33
C THR A 100 2.49 -7.31 -0.80
N THR A 101 1.83 -7.91 0.19
CA THR A 101 2.28 -9.17 0.79
C THR A 101 2.14 -10.36 -0.16
N VAL A 102 1.26 -10.27 -1.15
CA VAL A 102 1.06 -11.33 -2.16
C VAL A 102 2.36 -11.61 -2.92
N THR A 103 3.13 -10.57 -3.26
CA THR A 103 4.44 -10.73 -3.91
C THR A 103 5.41 -11.53 -3.04
N ALA A 104 5.49 -11.21 -1.74
CA ALA A 104 6.35 -11.94 -0.80
C ALA A 104 5.89 -13.40 -0.63
N MET A 105 4.57 -13.63 -0.57
CA MET A 105 4.01 -14.99 -0.48
C MET A 105 4.32 -15.80 -1.73
N LEU A 106 4.11 -15.25 -2.93
CA LEU A 106 4.42 -15.91 -4.19
C LEU A 106 5.93 -16.23 -4.30
N SER A 107 6.79 -15.26 -3.96
CA SER A 107 8.24 -15.42 -3.99
C SER A 107 8.74 -16.46 -2.98
N SER A 108 7.95 -16.77 -1.94
CA SER A 108 8.33 -17.75 -0.93
C SER A 108 8.03 -19.20 -1.33
N ILE A 109 7.28 -19.41 -2.42
CA ILE A 109 6.93 -20.75 -2.92
C ILE A 109 8.20 -21.46 -3.42
N GLY A 110 8.44 -22.66 -2.91
CA GLY A 110 9.64 -23.45 -3.27
C GLY A 110 10.93 -23.01 -2.56
N THR A 111 10.88 -22.03 -1.66
CA THR A 111 12.04 -21.59 -0.89
C THR A 111 12.16 -22.32 0.46
N ASN A 112 13.23 -22.01 1.20
CA ASN A 112 13.45 -22.55 2.54
C ASN A 112 12.40 -22.05 3.55
N LYS A 113 12.28 -22.73 4.69
CA LYS A 113 11.31 -22.44 5.74
C LYS A 113 11.41 -21.00 6.27
N ASN A 114 12.63 -20.50 6.45
CA ASN A 114 12.83 -19.17 7.00
C ASN A 114 12.31 -18.09 6.05
N ALA A 115 12.49 -18.25 4.74
CA ALA A 115 11.92 -17.35 3.74
C ALA A 115 10.38 -17.41 3.76
N ARG A 116 9.79 -18.61 3.87
CA ARG A 116 8.33 -18.77 4.01
C ARG A 116 7.80 -18.15 5.30
N ARG A 117 8.50 -18.33 6.43
CA ARG A 117 8.16 -17.68 7.72
C ARG A 117 8.24 -16.16 7.61
N ALA A 118 9.26 -15.61 6.96
CA ALA A 118 9.39 -14.18 6.73
C ALA A 118 8.21 -13.63 5.90
N ALA A 119 7.78 -14.33 4.85
CA ALA A 119 6.61 -13.96 4.05
C ALA A 119 5.31 -13.99 4.90
N VAL A 120 5.15 -14.99 5.76
CA VAL A 120 4.00 -15.10 6.67
C VAL A 120 4.03 -13.97 7.72
N VAL A 121 5.19 -13.64 8.30
CA VAL A 121 5.33 -12.48 9.22
C VAL A 121 4.92 -11.20 8.50
N HIS A 122 5.37 -10.99 7.26
CA HIS A 122 4.99 -9.82 6.47
C HIS A 122 3.47 -9.75 6.24
N LEU A 123 2.84 -10.87 5.90
CA LEU A 123 1.37 -10.95 5.76
C LEU A 123 0.66 -10.64 7.08
N LEU A 124 1.04 -11.29 8.17
CA LEU A 124 0.44 -11.08 9.48
C LEU A 124 0.58 -9.64 9.97
N PHE A 125 1.77 -9.05 9.77
CA PHE A 125 2.04 -7.66 10.12
C PHE A 125 1.05 -6.73 9.41
N ASN A 126 0.89 -6.85 8.09
CA ASN A 126 0.01 -5.98 7.33
C ASN A 126 -1.48 -6.24 7.64
N VAL A 127 -1.89 -7.51 7.75
CA VAL A 127 -3.30 -7.84 8.06
C VAL A 127 -3.68 -7.34 9.45
N ILE A 128 -2.87 -7.60 10.48
CA ILE A 128 -3.14 -7.14 11.85
C ILE A 128 -3.12 -5.60 11.90
N GLY A 129 -2.13 -4.96 11.26
CA GLY A 129 -2.03 -3.52 11.16
C GLY A 129 -3.27 -2.89 10.52
N VAL A 130 -3.73 -3.46 9.41
CA VAL A 130 -4.96 -2.99 8.74
C VAL A 130 -6.18 -3.21 9.62
N VAL A 131 -6.37 -4.38 10.24
CA VAL A 131 -7.53 -4.66 11.10
C VAL A 131 -7.61 -3.66 12.24
N VAL A 132 -6.49 -3.41 12.92
CA VAL A 132 -6.47 -2.47 14.06
C VAL A 132 -6.71 -1.03 13.58
N LEU A 133 -5.94 -0.55 12.60
CA LEU A 133 -6.05 0.85 12.17
C LEU A 133 -7.35 1.13 11.40
N LEU A 134 -7.90 0.15 10.67
CA LEU A 134 -9.23 0.28 10.05
C LEU A 134 -10.32 0.38 11.12
N THR A 135 -10.22 -0.38 12.20
CA THR A 135 -11.15 -0.28 13.33
C THR A 135 -11.08 1.10 13.96
N VAL A 136 -9.87 1.61 14.22
CA VAL A 136 -9.67 2.98 14.71
C VAL A 136 -10.24 4.01 13.74
N PHE A 137 -9.98 3.87 12.45
CA PHE A 137 -10.54 4.74 11.40
C PHE A 137 -12.07 4.75 11.44
N CYS A 138 -12.72 3.58 11.53
CA CYS A 138 -14.17 3.47 11.59
C CYS A 138 -14.75 4.12 12.86
N ILE A 139 -14.09 3.95 14.01
CA ILE A 139 -14.49 4.57 15.27
C ILE A 139 -14.36 6.11 15.17
N VAL A 140 -13.21 6.61 14.69
CA VAL A 140 -12.99 8.05 14.53
C VAL A 140 -13.99 8.66 13.55
N ARG A 141 -14.25 7.99 12.44
CA ARG A 141 -15.25 8.42 11.45
C ARG A 141 -16.65 8.49 12.07
N ALA A 142 -17.05 7.47 12.84
CA ALA A 142 -18.37 7.40 13.46
C ALA A 142 -18.55 8.40 14.62
N ALA A 143 -17.50 8.62 15.44
CA ALA A 143 -17.56 9.46 16.63
C ALA A 143 -17.40 10.95 16.34
N PHE A 144 -16.53 11.30 15.39
CA PHE A 144 -16.11 12.69 15.16
C PHE A 144 -16.51 13.22 13.77
N ALA A 145 -16.87 12.35 12.81
CA ALA A 145 -17.21 12.70 11.43
C ALA A 145 -16.33 13.81 10.85
N PRO A 146 -14.98 13.63 10.80
CA PRO A 146 -14.06 14.68 10.42
C PRO A 146 -14.36 15.18 9.00
N ALA A 147 -14.57 16.49 8.83
CA ALA A 147 -14.85 17.10 7.52
C ALA A 147 -13.77 16.80 6.48
N LEU A 148 -12.52 16.60 6.92
CA LEU A 148 -11.41 16.19 6.06
C LEU A 148 -11.70 14.92 5.26
N LEU A 149 -12.50 13.99 5.79
CA LEU A 149 -12.80 12.73 5.10
C LEU A 149 -13.64 12.94 3.83
N ASP A 150 -14.44 14.00 3.78
CA ASP A 150 -15.28 14.34 2.64
C ASP A 150 -14.53 15.18 1.59
N GLU A 151 -13.36 15.71 1.95
CA GLU A 151 -12.53 16.46 1.03
C GLU A 151 -11.88 15.55 -0.02
N SER A 152 -11.61 16.11 -1.21
CA SER A 152 -10.87 15.41 -2.26
C SER A 152 -9.43 15.16 -1.81
N ALA A 153 -9.00 13.92 -1.92
CA ALA A 153 -7.63 13.52 -1.59
C ALA A 153 -6.65 14.17 -2.57
N THR A 154 -5.54 14.67 -2.04
CA THR A 154 -4.43 15.20 -2.85
C THR A 154 -3.34 14.15 -3.02
N MET A 155 -2.50 14.28 -4.05
CA MET A 155 -1.33 13.41 -4.25
C MET A 155 -0.42 13.39 -3.02
N ALA A 156 -0.14 14.57 -2.45
CA ALA A 156 0.65 14.70 -1.22
C ALA A 156 -0.05 14.08 -0.01
N GLY A 157 -1.37 14.30 0.13
CA GLY A 157 -2.17 13.72 1.20
C GLY A 157 -2.18 12.19 1.17
N ILE A 158 -2.25 11.58 -0.01
CA ILE A 158 -2.12 10.12 -0.19
C ILE A 158 -0.73 9.63 0.26
N ALA A 159 0.35 10.32 -0.15
CA ALA A 159 1.70 9.95 0.24
C ALA A 159 1.91 10.07 1.76
N VAL A 160 1.42 11.14 2.38
CA VAL A 160 1.47 11.35 3.83
C VAL A 160 0.66 10.27 4.55
N THR A 161 -0.57 10.00 4.11
CA THR A 161 -1.42 8.95 4.70
C THR A 161 -0.75 7.57 4.64
N HIS A 162 -0.17 7.22 3.50
CA HIS A 162 0.56 5.97 3.34
C HIS A 162 1.77 5.89 4.29
N SER A 163 2.53 6.97 4.44
CA SER A 163 3.68 7.03 5.36
C SER A 163 3.23 6.94 6.81
N VAL A 164 2.21 7.70 7.20
CA VAL A 164 1.66 7.68 8.57
C VAL A 164 1.13 6.29 8.93
N PHE A 165 0.38 5.65 8.03
CA PHE A 165 -0.10 4.29 8.24
C PHE A 165 1.05 3.32 8.52
N ASN A 166 2.11 3.33 7.69
CA ASN A 166 3.24 2.42 7.87
C ASN A 166 4.02 2.69 9.16
N VAL A 167 4.24 3.96 9.53
CA VAL A 167 4.89 4.35 10.79
C VAL A 167 4.06 3.88 11.99
N LEU A 168 2.75 4.10 11.97
CA LEU A 168 1.86 3.65 13.06
C LEU A 168 1.82 2.12 13.18
N CYS A 169 1.70 1.39 12.07
CA CYS A 169 1.78 -0.07 12.08
C CYS A 169 3.10 -0.57 12.68
N THR A 170 4.21 0.04 12.26
CA THR A 170 5.53 -0.34 12.76
C THR A 170 5.66 -0.04 14.26
N ALA A 171 5.29 1.16 14.71
CA ALA A 171 5.36 1.53 16.11
C ALA A 171 4.49 0.60 17.01
N MET A 172 3.32 0.21 16.52
CA MET A 172 2.39 -0.66 17.23
C MET A 172 2.85 -2.11 17.27
N LEU A 173 3.38 -2.65 16.17
CA LEU A 173 3.66 -4.07 16.02
C LEU A 173 5.13 -4.44 16.27
N LEU A 174 6.05 -3.47 16.30
CA LEU A 174 7.46 -3.72 16.61
C LEU A 174 7.65 -4.41 17.98
N PRO A 175 6.98 -4.00 19.07
CA PRO A 175 7.05 -4.69 20.35
C PRO A 175 6.47 -6.12 20.31
N ALA A 176 5.56 -6.38 19.38
CA ALA A 176 4.91 -7.68 19.21
C ALA A 176 5.65 -8.61 18.22
N GLY A 177 6.85 -8.25 17.75
CA GLY A 177 7.61 -9.02 16.76
C GLY A 177 7.80 -10.49 17.13
N GLY A 178 8.11 -10.80 18.39
CA GLY A 178 8.22 -12.18 18.88
C GLY A 178 6.91 -12.97 18.84
N LEU A 179 5.75 -12.30 18.94
CA LEU A 179 4.45 -12.95 18.77
C LEU A 179 4.20 -13.29 17.29
N LEU A 180 4.53 -12.35 16.39
CA LEU A 180 4.41 -12.57 14.94
C LEU A 180 5.29 -13.74 14.48
N GLU A 181 6.51 -13.81 14.98
CA GLU A 181 7.43 -14.92 14.72
C GLU A 181 6.85 -16.27 15.23
N LYS A 182 6.35 -16.33 16.46
CA LYS A 182 5.70 -17.53 17.00
C LYS A 182 4.50 -17.98 16.17
N LEU A 183 3.69 -17.04 15.69
CA LEU A 183 2.55 -17.33 14.83
C LEU A 183 3.03 -17.87 13.47
N ALA A 184 4.05 -17.27 12.89
CA ALA A 184 4.64 -17.73 11.63
C ALA A 184 5.24 -19.13 11.75
N CYS A 185 5.92 -19.46 12.87
CA CYS A 185 6.43 -20.79 13.14
C CYS A 185 5.32 -21.84 13.33
N ARG A 186 4.15 -21.45 13.84
CA ARG A 186 2.98 -22.34 13.90
C ARG A 186 2.37 -22.63 12.53
N ILE A 187 2.34 -21.61 11.65
CA ILE A 187 1.80 -21.73 10.27
C ILE A 187 2.77 -22.52 9.39
N VAL A 188 4.08 -22.32 9.59
CA VAL A 188 5.15 -23.01 8.88
C VAL A 188 6.01 -23.78 9.91
N PRO A 189 5.60 -24.99 10.31
CA PRO A 189 6.30 -25.77 11.32
C PRO A 189 7.65 -26.30 10.83
N ASP A 190 8.49 -26.74 11.76
CA ASP A 190 9.71 -27.46 11.44
C ASP A 190 9.40 -28.89 10.97
N ASP A 191 10.22 -29.44 10.03
CA ASP A 191 10.07 -30.84 9.64
C ASP A 191 10.48 -31.74 10.80
N PRO A 192 9.77 -32.83 11.03
CA PRO A 192 10.08 -33.78 12.10
C PRO A 192 11.47 -34.40 12.02
N GLN A 193 12.13 -34.33 10.87
CA GLN A 193 13.44 -34.98 10.60
C GLN A 193 14.68 -34.14 10.97
N THR A 194 14.52 -32.92 11.50
CA THR A 194 15.67 -32.08 11.89
C THR A 194 15.97 -32.07 13.39
N GLN A 195 15.36 -32.98 14.15
CA GLN A 195 15.57 -33.13 15.61
C GLN A 195 16.31 -34.41 15.94
N GLY A 196 17.14 -34.95 15.04
CA GLY A 196 18.03 -36.06 15.25
C GLY A 196 19.47 -35.64 15.26
#